data_20d6d484991922bade73523a84f3393f
#
_entry.id   20d6d484991922bade73523a84f3393f
#
_cell.length_a   1.000
_cell.length_b   1.000
_cell.length_c   1.000
_cell.angle_alpha   90.00
_cell.angle_beta   90.00
_cell.angle_gamma   90.00
#
_symmetry.space_group_name_H-M   'P 1'
#
loop_
_entity.id
_entity.type
_entity.pdbx_description
1 polymer ?
#
loop_
_entity_poly.entity_id
_entity_poly.type
_entity_poly.pdbx_seq_one_letter_code
_entity_poly.pdbx_strand_id
1 'polypeptide(L)'
;MIRLENITKIYNEKVDDTKALDDVSLKIEDGEFVSVMGASGSGKSTLLKIIGCMDSPTSGKYYLDDTEVTAASRSQVHKLRKEKIGYVFQHFALMDYYTAYENIELPLLAANVKRKERKRIILKQMEHLGIL
;
A
#
# COMPACT_ATOMS: atom_id res chain seq x y z
N MET A 1 4.40 13.40 -3.87
CA MET A 1 4.27 13.16 -5.34
C MET A 1 4.55 11.70 -5.66
N ILE A 2 3.76 11.11 -6.58
CA ILE A 2 3.96 9.74 -7.11
C ILE A 2 4.25 9.86 -8.61
N ARG A 3 5.27 9.17 -9.11
CA ARG A 3 5.60 9.14 -10.54
C ARG A 3 5.98 7.72 -10.97
N LEU A 4 5.27 7.21 -11.95
CA LEU A 4 5.54 5.94 -12.61
C LEU A 4 6.01 6.22 -14.04
N GLU A 5 7.05 5.53 -14.47
CA GLU A 5 7.65 5.64 -15.80
C GLU A 5 7.77 4.25 -16.43
N ASN A 6 7.01 4.02 -17.50
CA ASN A 6 7.05 2.80 -18.31
C ASN A 6 6.90 1.51 -17.46
N ILE A 7 6.00 1.53 -16.49
CA ILE A 7 5.76 0.39 -15.60
C ILE A 7 5.10 -0.74 -16.36
N THR A 8 5.78 -1.88 -16.36
CA THR A 8 5.24 -3.14 -16.86
C THR A 8 5.23 -4.16 -15.71
N LYS A 9 4.14 -4.91 -15.58
CA LYS A 9 4.02 -6.02 -14.64
C LYS A 9 3.53 -7.26 -15.35
N ILE A 10 4.35 -8.31 -15.28
CA ILE A 10 4.06 -9.63 -15.81
C ILE A 10 4.03 -10.62 -14.66
N TYR A 11 2.95 -11.36 -14.52
CA TYR A 11 2.85 -12.51 -13.63
C TYR A 11 3.12 -13.75 -14.45
N ASN A 12 4.16 -14.49 -14.08
CA ASN A 12 4.51 -15.74 -14.73
C ASN A 12 3.64 -16.85 -14.13
N GLU A 13 2.61 -17.29 -14.87
CA GLU A 13 1.83 -18.46 -14.54
C GLU A 13 2.40 -19.67 -15.28
N LYS A 14 2.21 -20.87 -14.73
CA LYS A 14 2.83 -22.10 -15.25
C LYS A 14 2.46 -22.43 -16.71
N VAL A 15 1.44 -21.79 -17.26
CA VAL A 15 0.89 -22.07 -18.60
C VAL A 15 1.01 -20.85 -19.52
N ASP A 16 0.78 -19.62 -19.01
CA ASP A 16 0.85 -18.39 -19.81
C ASP A 16 1.31 -17.20 -18.96
N ASP A 17 2.11 -16.30 -19.55
CA ASP A 17 2.48 -15.03 -18.94
C ASP A 17 1.31 -14.06 -19.01
N THR A 18 0.84 -13.60 -17.85
CA THR A 18 -0.20 -12.57 -17.80
C THR A 18 0.43 -11.19 -17.63
N LYS A 19 0.35 -10.37 -18.66
CA LYS A 19 0.76 -8.96 -18.59
C LYS A 19 -0.35 -8.13 -17.92
N ALA A 20 -0.19 -7.88 -16.62
CA ALA A 20 -1.17 -7.15 -15.83
C ALA A 20 -1.08 -5.63 -16.02
N LEU A 21 0.12 -5.10 -16.28
CA LEU A 21 0.37 -3.71 -16.67
C LEU A 21 1.34 -3.72 -17.86
N ASP A 22 1.09 -2.84 -18.83
CA ASP A 22 1.89 -2.70 -20.03
C ASP A 22 2.23 -1.24 -20.28
N ASP A 23 3.48 -0.87 -20.02
CA ASP A 23 4.05 0.45 -20.31
C ASP A 23 3.26 1.61 -19.72
N VAL A 24 2.86 1.49 -18.45
CA VAL A 24 2.03 2.49 -17.76
C VAL A 24 2.91 3.61 -17.20
N SER A 25 2.63 4.84 -17.63
CA SER A 25 3.26 6.04 -17.07
C SER A 25 2.18 6.97 -16.52
N LEU A 26 2.39 7.46 -15.29
CA LEU A 26 1.48 8.42 -14.67
C LEU A 26 2.23 9.25 -13.62
N LYS A 27 1.67 10.41 -13.33
CA LYS A 27 2.13 11.30 -12.27
C LYS A 27 0.93 11.74 -11.43
N ILE A 28 1.09 11.73 -10.11
CA ILE A 28 0.12 12.22 -9.14
C ILE A 28 0.84 13.23 -8.26
N GLU A 29 0.37 14.46 -8.26
CA GLU A 29 0.95 15.53 -7.45
C GLU A 29 0.46 15.47 -6.00
N ASP A 30 1.12 16.20 -5.13
CA ASP A 30 0.71 16.31 -3.74
C ASP A 30 -0.66 17.02 -3.64
N GLY A 31 -1.53 16.48 -2.80
CA GLY A 31 -2.87 17.01 -2.60
C GLY A 31 -3.91 16.58 -3.65
N GLU A 32 -3.53 15.82 -4.67
CA GLU A 32 -4.49 15.30 -5.64
C GLU A 32 -5.33 14.15 -5.08
N PHE A 33 -6.59 14.13 -5.49
CA PHE A 33 -7.50 13.00 -5.33
C PHE A 33 -7.71 12.34 -6.68
N VAL A 34 -7.23 11.10 -6.83
CA VAL A 34 -7.23 10.37 -8.11
C VAL A 34 -8.07 9.11 -8.01
N SER A 35 -8.86 8.84 -9.05
CA SER A 35 -9.64 7.62 -9.19
C SER A 35 -9.12 6.77 -10.35
N VAL A 36 -8.93 5.46 -10.12
CA VAL A 36 -8.53 4.49 -11.15
C VAL A 36 -9.75 3.65 -11.51
N MET A 37 -10.25 3.82 -12.72
CA MET A 37 -11.44 3.13 -13.24
C MET A 37 -11.09 2.19 -14.39
N GLY A 38 -11.91 1.17 -14.60
CA GLY A 38 -11.75 0.20 -15.69
C GLY A 38 -12.49 -1.11 -15.42
N ALA A 39 -12.59 -1.97 -16.42
CA ALA A 39 -13.20 -3.27 -16.32
C ALA A 39 -12.51 -4.18 -15.30
N SER A 40 -13.18 -5.25 -14.87
CA SER A 40 -12.54 -6.30 -14.06
C SER A 40 -11.34 -6.89 -14.81
N GLY A 41 -10.23 -7.12 -14.11
CA GLY A 41 -9.00 -7.65 -14.72
C GLY A 41 -8.14 -6.64 -15.49
N SER A 42 -8.51 -5.35 -15.52
CA SER A 42 -7.74 -4.30 -16.25
C SER A 42 -6.45 -3.83 -15.55
N GLY A 43 -6.00 -4.49 -14.50
CA GLY A 43 -4.74 -4.17 -13.81
C GLY A 43 -4.84 -3.14 -12.67
N LYS A 44 -6.03 -2.62 -12.34
CA LYS A 44 -6.21 -1.60 -11.29
C LYS A 44 -5.60 -1.99 -9.94
N SER A 45 -5.91 -3.19 -9.46
CA SER A 45 -5.38 -3.70 -8.18
C SER A 45 -3.87 -3.92 -8.23
N THR A 46 -3.34 -4.33 -9.39
CA THR A 46 -1.89 -4.46 -9.60
C THR A 46 -1.21 -3.11 -9.54
N LEU A 47 -1.77 -2.10 -10.19
CA LEU A 47 -1.27 -0.74 -10.16
C LEU A 47 -1.25 -0.20 -8.72
N LEU A 48 -2.35 -0.35 -7.98
CA LEU A 48 -2.44 0.08 -6.57
C LEU A 48 -1.45 -0.67 -5.65
N LYS A 49 -1.21 -1.97 -5.88
CA LYS A 49 -0.21 -2.73 -5.14
C LYS A 49 1.22 -2.21 -5.38
N ILE A 50 1.54 -1.83 -6.61
CA ILE A 50 2.85 -1.25 -6.94
C ILE A 50 2.99 0.13 -6.30
N ILE A 51 2.01 1.02 -6.45
CA ILE A 51 1.99 2.34 -5.81
C ILE A 51 2.08 2.21 -4.28
N GLY A 52 1.37 1.22 -3.71
CA GLY A 52 1.40 0.92 -2.27
C GLY A 52 2.68 0.24 -1.78
N CYS A 53 3.68 0.05 -2.63
CA CYS A 53 4.91 -0.69 -2.29
C CYS A 53 4.64 -2.12 -1.75
N MET A 54 3.53 -2.74 -2.17
CA MET A 54 3.15 -4.11 -1.79
C MET A 54 3.65 -5.14 -2.81
N ASP A 55 3.90 -4.69 -4.04
CA ASP A 55 4.47 -5.48 -5.13
C ASP A 55 5.48 -4.64 -5.90
N SER A 56 6.35 -5.29 -6.66
CA SER A 56 7.35 -4.63 -7.51
C SER A 56 6.99 -4.79 -8.97
N PRO A 57 7.24 -3.79 -9.83
CA PRO A 57 7.07 -3.95 -11.27
C PRO A 57 8.11 -4.91 -11.82
N THR A 58 7.82 -5.50 -13.00
CA THR A 58 8.79 -6.30 -13.76
C THR A 58 9.82 -5.40 -14.44
N SER A 59 9.38 -4.25 -14.93
CA SER A 59 10.25 -3.20 -15.51
C SER A 59 9.64 -1.82 -15.33
N GLY A 60 10.41 -0.79 -15.64
CA GLY A 60 10.05 0.61 -15.44
C GLY A 60 10.57 1.17 -14.13
N LYS A 61 10.24 2.44 -13.85
CA LYS A 61 10.70 3.14 -12.65
C LYS A 61 9.53 3.72 -11.87
N TYR A 62 9.59 3.56 -10.56
CA TYR A 62 8.64 4.17 -9.63
C TYR A 62 9.35 5.10 -8.68
N TYR A 63 8.87 6.33 -8.59
CA TYR A 63 9.33 7.35 -7.66
C TYR A 63 8.23 7.73 -6.68
N LEU A 64 8.57 7.73 -5.40
CA LEU A 64 7.75 8.26 -4.31
C LEU A 64 8.52 9.45 -3.72
N ASP A 65 7.98 10.65 -3.89
CA ASP A 65 8.71 11.90 -3.68
C ASP A 65 10.04 11.90 -4.47
N ASP A 66 11.16 12.13 -3.80
CA ASP A 66 12.51 12.14 -4.41
C ASP A 66 13.19 10.76 -4.39
N THR A 67 12.49 9.70 -3.97
CA THR A 67 13.08 8.37 -3.83
C THR A 67 12.67 7.46 -4.97
N GLU A 68 13.64 6.91 -5.71
CA GLU A 68 13.39 5.84 -6.68
C GLU A 68 13.16 4.52 -5.94
N VAL A 69 11.89 4.13 -5.82
CA VAL A 69 11.45 2.93 -5.09
C VAL A 69 11.95 1.65 -5.76
N THR A 70 12.00 1.63 -7.10
CA THR A 70 12.46 0.48 -7.89
C THR A 70 13.95 0.18 -7.74
N ALA A 71 14.75 1.17 -7.37
CA ALA A 71 16.19 1.01 -7.09
C ALA A 71 16.48 0.84 -5.58
N ALA A 72 15.47 1.02 -4.72
CA ALA A 72 15.64 0.97 -3.28
C ALA A 72 15.82 -0.46 -2.76
N SER A 73 16.58 -0.61 -1.69
CA SER A 73 16.68 -1.89 -0.97
C SER A 73 15.34 -2.26 -0.29
N ARG A 74 15.16 -3.55 0.00
CA ARG A 74 13.94 -4.03 0.73
C ARG A 74 13.70 -3.27 2.04
N SER A 75 14.76 -2.95 2.77
CA SER A 75 14.67 -2.19 4.02
C SER A 75 14.17 -0.76 3.78
N GLN A 76 14.66 -0.09 2.74
CA GLN A 76 14.21 1.25 2.36
C GLN A 76 12.75 1.24 1.89
N VAL A 77 12.35 0.27 1.05
CA VAL A 77 10.95 0.10 0.64
C VAL A 77 10.02 -0.14 1.83
N HIS A 78 10.45 -0.99 2.79
CA HIS A 78 9.70 -1.21 4.02
C HIS A 78 9.52 0.07 4.84
N LYS A 79 10.57 0.88 4.95
CA LYS A 79 10.52 2.17 5.63
C LYS A 79 9.57 3.15 4.92
N LEU A 80 9.65 3.29 3.60
CA LEU A 80 8.76 4.12 2.79
C LEU A 80 7.30 3.72 2.97
N ARG A 81 6.99 2.42 2.88
CA ARG A 81 5.63 1.91 3.11
C ARG A 81 5.11 2.24 4.50
N LYS A 82 5.93 2.09 5.52
CA LYS A 82 5.56 2.39 6.92
C LYS A 82 5.32 3.88 7.16
N GLU A 83 6.14 4.75 6.56
CA GLU A 83 6.16 6.18 6.90
C GLU A 83 5.33 7.04 5.95
N LYS A 84 5.15 6.61 4.70
CA LYS A 84 4.58 7.43 3.63
C LYS A 84 3.24 6.92 3.08
N ILE A 85 2.87 5.65 3.32
CA ILE A 85 1.73 5.03 2.66
C ILE A 85 0.74 4.52 3.69
N GLY A 86 -0.54 4.94 3.57
CA GLY A 86 -1.68 4.30 4.19
C GLY A 86 -2.42 3.47 3.13
N TYR A 87 -2.59 2.18 3.37
CA TYR A 87 -3.28 1.27 2.45
C TYR A 87 -4.56 0.73 3.07
N VAL A 88 -5.69 0.90 2.38
CA VAL A 88 -6.98 0.33 2.78
C VAL A 88 -7.28 -0.87 1.88
N PHE A 89 -7.39 -2.04 2.49
CA PHE A 89 -7.63 -3.29 1.77
C PHE A 89 -9.11 -3.48 1.42
N GLN A 90 -9.37 -4.09 0.28
CA GLN A 90 -10.72 -4.44 -0.16
C GLN A 90 -11.41 -5.42 0.79
N HIS A 91 -10.67 -6.35 1.39
CA HIS A 91 -11.15 -7.38 2.31
C HIS A 91 -10.65 -7.12 3.74
N PHE A 92 -10.88 -5.96 4.27
CA PHE A 92 -10.63 -5.50 5.64
C PHE A 92 -9.23 -5.83 6.21
N ALA A 93 -8.58 -6.94 5.82
CA ALA A 93 -7.29 -7.45 6.31
C ALA A 93 -7.22 -7.57 7.85
N LEU A 94 -8.34 -7.94 8.47
CA LEU A 94 -8.39 -8.20 9.90
C LEU A 94 -7.78 -9.57 10.23
N MET A 95 -7.15 -9.65 11.39
CA MET A 95 -6.73 -10.91 11.99
C MET A 95 -7.92 -11.49 12.76
N ASP A 96 -8.54 -12.53 12.23
CA ASP A 96 -9.80 -13.11 12.73
C ASP A 96 -9.72 -13.62 14.18
N TYR A 97 -8.51 -13.99 14.63
CA TYR A 97 -8.26 -14.45 16.00
C TYR A 97 -7.96 -13.33 17.00
N TYR A 98 -7.93 -12.08 16.53
CA TYR A 98 -7.65 -10.92 17.36
C TYR A 98 -8.93 -10.13 17.63
N THR A 99 -8.98 -9.54 18.82
CA THR A 99 -10.04 -8.58 19.16
C THR A 99 -9.94 -7.32 18.31
N ALA A 100 -10.99 -6.50 18.30
CA ALA A 100 -10.97 -5.19 17.65
C ALA A 100 -9.82 -4.31 18.19
N TYR A 101 -9.61 -4.34 19.52
CA TYR A 101 -8.51 -3.64 20.17
C TYR A 101 -7.14 -4.07 19.62
N GLU A 102 -6.88 -5.37 19.55
CA GLU A 102 -5.62 -5.93 19.06
C GLU A 102 -5.40 -5.64 17.58
N ASN A 103 -6.44 -5.72 16.74
CA ASN A 103 -6.34 -5.35 15.34
C ASN A 103 -5.94 -3.87 15.14
N ILE A 104 -6.51 -2.96 15.94
CA ILE A 104 -6.15 -1.53 15.93
C ILE A 104 -4.74 -1.32 16.51
N GLU A 105 -4.29 -2.17 17.45
CA GLU A 105 -2.97 -2.06 18.07
C GLU A 105 -1.82 -2.44 17.12
N LEU A 106 -2.02 -3.40 16.20
CA LEU A 106 -0.98 -3.91 15.31
C LEU A 106 -0.16 -2.83 14.59
N PRO A 107 -0.76 -1.87 13.86
CA PRO A 107 0.00 -0.82 13.17
C PRO A 107 0.75 0.10 14.14
N LEU A 108 0.21 0.34 15.33
CA LEU A 108 0.86 1.16 16.35
C LEU A 108 2.06 0.45 16.98
N LEU A 109 1.98 -0.89 17.12
CA LEU A 109 3.13 -1.73 17.50
C LEU A 109 4.23 -1.66 16.45
N ALA A 110 3.88 -1.84 15.19
CA ALA A 110 4.83 -1.74 14.07
C ALA A 110 5.48 -0.34 13.99
N ALA A 111 4.76 0.71 14.41
CA ALA A 111 5.27 2.07 14.50
C ALA A 111 6.08 2.35 15.78
N ASN A 112 6.29 1.36 16.66
CA ASN A 112 6.99 1.50 17.95
C ASN A 112 6.36 2.55 18.88
N VAL A 113 5.06 2.78 18.81
CA VAL A 113 4.35 3.68 19.72
C VAL A 113 4.36 3.12 21.13
N LYS A 114 4.69 3.95 22.12
CA LYS A 114 4.77 3.53 23.54
C LYS A 114 3.41 3.01 24.04
N ARG A 115 3.42 1.98 24.92
CA ARG A 115 2.22 1.30 25.43
C ARG A 115 1.13 2.25 25.94
N LYS A 116 1.50 3.24 26.76
CA LYS A 116 0.54 4.21 27.34
C LYS A 116 -0.15 5.03 26.23
N GLU A 117 0.60 5.46 25.25
CA GLU A 117 0.09 6.24 24.13
C GLU A 117 -0.75 5.39 23.19
N ARG A 118 -0.33 4.14 22.88
CA ARG A 118 -1.14 3.18 22.09
C ARG A 118 -2.52 3.01 22.71
N LYS A 119 -2.58 2.71 24.01
CA LYS A 119 -3.87 2.52 24.71
C LYS A 119 -4.77 3.74 24.55
N ARG A 120 -4.22 4.95 24.72
CA ARG A 120 -4.96 6.20 24.55
C ARG A 120 -5.52 6.36 23.14
N ILE A 121 -4.69 6.11 22.12
CA ILE A 121 -5.08 6.21 20.71
C ILE A 121 -6.16 5.19 20.40
N ILE A 122 -5.97 3.93 20.78
CA ILE A 122 -6.92 2.84 20.48
C ILE A 122 -8.28 3.13 21.10
N LEU A 123 -8.34 3.43 22.39
CA LEU A 123 -9.60 3.69 23.08
C LEU A 123 -10.34 4.88 22.47
N LYS A 124 -9.62 5.95 22.14
CA LYS A 124 -10.21 7.10 21.44
C LYS A 124 -10.81 6.74 20.08
N GLN A 125 -10.13 5.89 19.29
CA GLN A 125 -10.65 5.46 18.00
C GLN A 125 -11.87 4.54 18.16
N MET A 126 -11.82 3.60 19.12
CA MET A 126 -12.95 2.71 19.39
C MET A 126 -14.18 3.47 19.85
N GLU A 127 -14.01 4.47 20.72
CA GLU A 127 -15.10 5.36 21.16
C GLU A 127 -15.68 6.14 19.97
N HIS A 128 -14.83 6.72 19.12
CA HIS A 128 -15.24 7.47 17.93
C HIS A 128 -16.04 6.61 16.94
N LEU A 129 -15.73 5.32 16.85
CA LEU A 129 -16.42 4.35 15.99
C LEU A 129 -17.60 3.65 16.66
N GLY A 130 -17.87 3.91 17.95
CA GLY A 130 -18.97 3.28 18.70
C GLY A 130 -18.78 1.79 18.94
N ILE A 131 -17.55 1.32 19.07
CA ILE A 131 -17.18 -0.10 19.28
C ILE A 131 -16.40 -0.31 20.58
N LEU A 132 -16.52 0.60 21.52
CA LEU A 132 -15.87 0.51 22.83
C LEU A 132 -16.66 -0.42 23.76
#